data_abef009b8a897cd03e40e744c97d0c0c
#
_entry.id   abef009b8a897cd03e40e744c97d0c0c
#
_cell.length_a   1.000
_cell.length_b   1.000
_cell.length_c   1.000
_cell.angle_alpha   90.00
_cell.angle_beta   90.00
_cell.angle_gamma   90.00
#
_symmetry.space_group_name_H-M   'P 1'
#
loop_
_entity.id
_entity.type
_entity.pdbx_description
1 polymer ?
#
loop_
_entity_poly.entity_id
_entity_poly.type
_entity_poly.pdbx_seq_one_letter_code
_entity_poly.pdbx_strand_id
1 'polypeptide(L)'
;MAGFAIIEWTREDGGTIAYLQTLEVMPDRRAQGVGRKLLRRVEVSARAVGAEGIWLHVDAENVGAIRLYEANGYVCEGKEENFYARRRAALVYTKPLGAEPAS
;
A
#
# COMPACT_ATOMS: atom_id res chain seq x y z
N MET A 1 -12.40 15.00 7.46
CA MET A 1 -11.34 14.12 6.94
C MET A 1 -11.96 13.01 6.08
N ALA A 2 -11.43 12.80 4.89
CA ALA A 2 -11.97 11.76 4.00
C ALA A 2 -11.30 10.41 4.20
N GLY A 3 -10.07 10.40 4.68
CA GLY A 3 -9.34 9.19 4.95
C GLY A 3 -7.92 9.49 5.41
N PHE A 4 -7.17 8.44 5.71
CA PHE A 4 -5.79 8.60 6.13
C PHE A 4 -4.98 7.36 5.79
N ALA A 5 -3.66 7.51 5.76
CA ALA A 5 -2.74 6.41 5.56
C ALA A 5 -1.57 6.56 6.51
N ILE A 6 -1.04 5.43 6.96
CA ILE A 6 0.15 5.38 7.79
C ILE A 6 1.21 4.59 7.04
N ILE A 7 2.36 5.21 6.83
CA ILE A 7 3.45 4.58 6.12
C ILE A 7 4.72 4.77 6.92
N GLU A 8 5.57 3.75 6.91
CA GLU A 8 6.89 3.85 7.49
C GLU A 8 7.92 3.41 6.46
N TRP A 9 9.15 3.79 6.66
CA TRP A 9 10.22 3.35 5.78
C TRP A 9 11.38 2.83 6.58
N THR A 10 12.03 1.84 6.00
CA THR A 10 13.18 1.19 6.59
C THR A 10 14.33 1.28 5.62
N ARG A 11 15.49 1.66 6.13
CA ARG A 11 16.69 1.65 5.32
C ARG A 11 17.34 0.29 5.45
N GLU A 12 17.54 -0.37 4.34
CA GLU A 12 18.18 -1.66 4.30
C GLU A 12 19.42 -1.60 3.41
N ASP A 13 20.21 -2.67 3.41
CA ASP A 13 21.39 -2.73 2.57
C ASP A 13 21.00 -2.43 1.13
N GLY A 14 21.55 -1.36 0.60
CA GLY A 14 21.31 -0.99 -0.78
C GLY A 14 20.09 -0.13 -1.05
N GLY A 15 19.31 0.24 -0.03
CA GLY A 15 18.18 1.12 -0.34
C GLY A 15 17.19 1.31 0.79
N THR A 16 16.13 2.01 0.46
CA THR A 16 15.04 2.30 1.37
C THR A 16 13.78 1.60 0.86
N ILE A 17 13.04 1.00 1.77
CA ILE A 17 11.78 0.34 1.46
C ILE A 17 10.69 0.99 2.29
N ALA A 18 9.56 1.27 1.67
CA ALA A 18 8.40 1.82 2.35
C ALA A 18 7.40 0.70 2.64
N TYR A 19 6.79 0.77 3.80
CA TYR A 19 5.75 -0.17 4.19
C TYR A 19 4.49 0.61 4.54
N LEU A 20 3.42 0.34 3.82
CA LEU A 20 2.11 0.95 4.08
C LEU A 20 1.42 0.14 5.16
N GLN A 21 1.36 0.70 6.36
CA GLN A 21 0.77 0.01 7.49
C GLN A 21 -0.74 -0.03 7.42
N THR A 22 -1.34 1.08 7.04
CA THR A 22 -2.79 1.14 6.93
C THR A 22 -3.21 2.24 5.97
N LEU A 23 -4.34 2.02 5.35
CA LEU A 23 -4.99 3.01 4.50
C LEU A 23 -6.49 2.89 4.74
N GLU A 24 -7.06 3.96 5.27
CA GLU A 24 -8.47 3.97 5.62
C GLU A 24 -9.19 5.09 4.88
N VAL A 25 -10.35 4.76 4.34
CA VAL A 25 -11.23 5.73 3.70
C VAL A 25 -12.53 5.73 4.49
N MET A 26 -13.00 6.92 4.85
CA MET A 26 -14.26 7.02 5.59
C MET A 26 -15.39 6.42 4.76
N PRO A 27 -16.33 5.69 5.42
CA PRO A 27 -17.37 4.99 4.67
C PRO A 27 -18.19 5.88 3.74
N ASP A 28 -18.46 7.12 4.14
CA ASP A 28 -19.23 8.05 3.32
C ASP A 28 -18.41 8.62 2.16
N ARG A 29 -17.12 8.34 2.11
CA ARG A 29 -16.23 8.82 1.05
C ARG A 29 -15.72 7.72 0.14
N ARG A 30 -16.16 6.49 0.36
CA ARG A 30 -15.76 5.39 -0.49
C ARG A 30 -16.38 5.57 -1.87
N ALA A 31 -15.73 5.05 -2.88
CA ALA A 31 -16.15 5.16 -4.28
C ALA A 31 -16.06 6.59 -4.84
N GLN A 32 -15.38 7.49 -4.13
CA GLN A 32 -15.15 8.86 -4.62
C GLN A 32 -13.70 9.11 -5.02
N GLY A 33 -12.94 8.04 -5.20
CA GLY A 33 -11.55 8.17 -5.60
C GLY A 33 -10.59 8.59 -4.48
N VAL A 34 -11.07 8.61 -3.24
CA VAL A 34 -10.26 9.02 -2.11
C VAL A 34 -9.11 8.04 -1.86
N GLY A 35 -9.39 6.73 -1.95
CA GLY A 35 -8.36 5.72 -1.76
C GLY A 35 -7.22 5.87 -2.75
N ARG A 36 -7.55 6.10 -4.02
CA ARG A 36 -6.55 6.30 -5.05
C ARG A 36 -5.72 7.55 -4.81
N LYS A 37 -6.36 8.63 -4.38
CA LYS A 37 -5.64 9.87 -4.06
C LYS A 37 -4.69 9.69 -2.89
N LEU A 38 -5.14 8.99 -1.84
CA LEU A 38 -4.30 8.70 -0.70
C LEU A 38 -3.10 7.86 -1.12
N LEU A 39 -3.35 6.84 -1.92
CA LEU A 39 -2.30 5.94 -2.38
C LEU A 39 -1.26 6.69 -3.20
N ARG A 40 -1.70 7.61 -4.06
CA ARG A 40 -0.76 8.44 -4.82
C ARG A 40 0.09 9.32 -3.92
N ARG A 41 -0.50 9.88 -2.86
CA ARG A 41 0.26 10.68 -1.90
C ARG A 41 1.28 9.84 -1.17
N VAL A 42 0.91 8.61 -0.80
CA VAL A 42 1.84 7.67 -0.18
C VAL A 42 3.01 7.41 -1.11
N GLU A 43 2.74 7.20 -2.39
CA GLU A 43 3.79 6.94 -3.37
C GLU A 43 4.71 8.13 -3.55
N VAL A 44 4.16 9.33 -3.58
CA VAL A 44 4.96 10.56 -3.67
C VAL A 44 5.88 10.67 -2.46
N SER A 45 5.33 10.45 -1.27
CA SER A 45 6.13 10.50 -0.04
C SER A 45 7.24 9.46 -0.04
N ALA A 46 6.92 8.24 -0.49
CA ALA A 46 7.90 7.17 -0.55
C ALA A 46 9.04 7.50 -1.53
N ARG A 47 8.70 8.05 -2.69
CA ARG A 47 9.72 8.46 -3.66
C ARG A 47 10.59 9.58 -3.11
N ALA A 48 9.99 10.49 -2.35
CA ALA A 48 10.74 11.63 -1.79
C ALA A 48 11.83 11.18 -0.83
N VAL A 49 11.66 10.05 -0.16
CA VAL A 49 12.70 9.52 0.73
C VAL A 49 13.57 8.47 0.04
N GLY A 50 13.40 8.31 -1.27
CA GLY A 50 14.23 7.39 -2.04
C GLY A 50 13.82 5.93 -1.94
N ALA A 51 12.59 5.64 -1.54
CA ALA A 51 12.14 4.26 -1.44
C ALA A 51 12.06 3.62 -2.82
N GLU A 52 12.52 2.39 -2.92
CA GLU A 52 12.55 1.66 -4.18
C GLU A 52 11.24 0.92 -4.44
N GLY A 53 10.46 0.73 -3.41
CA GLY A 53 9.18 0.07 -3.54
C GLY A 53 8.34 0.24 -2.30
N ILE A 54 7.07 -0.14 -2.43
CA ILE A 54 6.12 -0.13 -1.33
C ILE A 54 5.62 -1.55 -1.12
N TRP A 55 5.58 -1.95 0.13
CA TRP A 55 5.03 -3.23 0.54
C TRP A 55 3.84 -3.00 1.45
N LEU A 56 2.90 -3.90 1.42
CA LEU A 56 1.75 -3.84 2.33
C LEU A 56 1.20 -5.24 2.56
N HIS A 57 0.49 -5.37 3.67
CA HIS A 57 -0.33 -6.55 3.93
C HIS A 57 -1.79 -6.12 3.86
N VAL A 58 -2.63 -6.94 3.25
CA VAL A 58 -4.06 -6.70 3.20
C VAL A 58 -4.78 -7.99 3.54
N ASP A 59 -5.86 -7.87 4.33
CA ASP A 59 -6.69 -9.01 4.66
C ASP A 59 -7.18 -9.65 3.36
N ALA A 60 -7.01 -10.96 3.24
CA ALA A 60 -7.41 -11.69 2.04
C ALA A 60 -8.91 -11.55 1.74
N GLU A 61 -9.70 -11.19 2.75
CA GLU A 61 -11.14 -11.00 2.57
C GLU A 61 -11.53 -9.56 2.24
N ASN A 62 -10.57 -8.64 2.27
CA ASN A 62 -10.86 -7.24 1.99
C ASN A 62 -10.82 -6.98 0.49
N VAL A 63 -11.90 -7.35 -0.18
CA VAL A 63 -11.98 -7.29 -1.64
C VAL A 63 -11.84 -5.86 -2.16
N GLY A 64 -12.43 -4.91 -1.46
CA GLY A 64 -12.35 -3.50 -1.88
C GLY A 64 -10.94 -2.97 -1.88
N ALA A 65 -10.18 -3.24 -0.82
CA ALA A 65 -8.80 -2.80 -0.76
C ALA A 65 -7.94 -3.51 -1.81
N ILE A 66 -8.15 -4.81 -1.98
CA ILE A 66 -7.41 -5.58 -2.98
C ILE A 66 -7.61 -4.97 -4.37
N ARG A 67 -8.85 -4.66 -4.71
CA ARG A 67 -9.14 -4.05 -6.00
C ARG A 67 -8.46 -2.69 -6.17
N LEU A 68 -8.44 -1.91 -5.09
CA LEU A 68 -7.77 -0.61 -5.11
C LEU A 68 -6.28 -0.78 -5.42
N TYR A 69 -5.63 -1.69 -4.70
CA TYR A 69 -4.19 -1.89 -4.91
C TYR A 69 -3.90 -2.41 -6.30
N GLU A 70 -4.65 -3.41 -6.75
CA GLU A 70 -4.42 -3.97 -8.08
C GLU A 70 -4.68 -2.96 -9.19
N ALA A 71 -5.70 -2.13 -9.02
CA ALA A 71 -6.00 -1.09 -10.00
C ALA A 71 -4.90 -0.03 -10.08
N ASN A 72 -4.07 0.08 -9.06
CA ASN A 72 -2.99 1.06 -9.00
C ASN A 72 -1.61 0.45 -9.19
N GLY A 73 -1.54 -0.76 -9.72
CA GLY A 73 -0.28 -1.35 -10.12
C GLY A 73 0.42 -2.18 -9.07
N TYR A 74 -0.24 -2.49 -7.97
CA TYR A 74 0.32 -3.37 -6.95
C TYR A 74 0.11 -4.83 -7.36
N VAL A 75 1.10 -5.65 -7.07
CA VAL A 75 1.10 -7.05 -7.45
C VAL A 75 1.20 -7.92 -6.21
N CYS A 76 0.42 -8.99 -6.17
CA CYS A 76 0.46 -9.92 -5.06
C CYS A 76 1.74 -10.76 -5.12
N GLU A 77 2.53 -10.69 -4.05
CA GLU A 77 3.79 -11.45 -3.97
C GLU A 77 3.65 -12.70 -3.13
N GLY A 78 2.60 -12.81 -2.35
CA GLY A 78 2.44 -13.97 -1.53
C GLY A 78 1.29 -13.85 -0.55
N LYS A 79 1.19 -14.87 0.30
CA LYS A 79 0.12 -14.97 1.28
C LYS A 79 0.74 -15.43 2.60
N GLU A 80 0.35 -14.75 3.68
CA GLU A 80 0.77 -15.15 5.02
C GLU A 80 -0.44 -15.65 5.79
N GLU A 81 -0.41 -16.95 6.15
CA GLU A 81 -1.49 -17.54 6.92
C GLU A 81 -1.42 -17.05 8.36
N ASN A 82 -2.60 -16.93 8.98
CA ASN A 82 -2.70 -16.54 10.38
C ASN A 82 -2.04 -15.20 10.71
N PHE A 83 -1.94 -14.31 9.72
CA PHE A 83 -1.34 -13.00 9.93
C PHE A 83 -2.18 -12.16 10.88
N TYR A 84 -3.49 -12.18 10.67
CA TYR A 84 -4.43 -11.51 11.56
C TYR A 84 -4.96 -12.52 12.58
N ALA A 85 -5.52 -12.03 13.66
CA ALA A 85 -6.12 -12.89 14.66
C ALA A 85 -7.19 -13.77 14.02
N ARG A 86 -7.40 -14.94 14.59
CA ARG A 86 -8.46 -15.88 14.19
C ARG A 86 -8.25 -16.47 12.80
N ARG A 87 -7.01 -16.79 12.46
CA ARG A 87 -6.66 -17.51 11.23
C ARG A 87 -6.99 -16.75 9.95
N ARG A 88 -7.03 -15.44 10.03
CA ARG A 88 -7.23 -14.66 8.82
C ARG A 88 -5.90 -14.49 8.11
N ALA A 89 -5.92 -14.78 6.83
CA ALA A 89 -4.72 -14.66 6.01
C ALA A 89 -4.55 -13.24 5.51
N ALA A 90 -3.32 -12.84 5.28
CA ALA A 90 -2.99 -11.59 4.64
C ALA A 90 -2.33 -11.87 3.29
N LEU A 91 -2.66 -11.06 2.32
CA LEU A 91 -1.95 -11.06 1.05
C LEU A 91 -0.87 -9.98 1.12
N VAL A 92 0.28 -10.27 0.55
CA VAL A 92 1.39 -9.33 0.48
C VAL A 92 1.38 -8.71 -0.90
N TYR A 93 1.25 -7.40 -0.97
CA TYR A 93 1.28 -6.68 -2.24
C TYR A 93 2.49 -5.75 -2.27
N THR A 94 3.05 -5.59 -3.45
CA THR A 94 4.20 -4.72 -3.65
C THR A 94 4.03 -3.92 -4.92
N LYS A 95 4.69 -2.78 -4.94
CA LYS A 95 4.79 -1.97 -6.15
C LYS A 95 6.18 -1.36 -6.21
N PRO A 96 6.96 -1.65 -7.26
CA PRO A 96 8.24 -0.97 -7.43
C PRO A 96 7.98 0.48 -7.81
N LEU A 97 8.72 1.39 -7.19
CA LEU A 97 8.54 2.81 -7.47
C LEU A 97 9.46 3.30 -8.55
N GLY A 98 10.60 2.67 -8.68
CA GLY A 98 11.55 3.06 -9.70
C GLY A 98 12.04 4.50 -9.58
N ALA A 99 12.89 4.89 -10.49
CA ALA A 99 13.29 6.28 -10.59
C ALA A 99 12.08 7.09 -11.06
N GLU A 100 12.02 8.35 -10.64
CA GLU A 100 11.00 9.24 -11.15
C GLU A 100 11.01 9.19 -12.65
N PRO A 101 9.84 9.05 -13.29
CA PRO A 101 9.84 9.07 -14.73
C PRO A 101 10.39 10.41 -15.18
N ALA A 102 11.40 10.31 -15.99
CA ALA A 102 11.92 11.49 -16.66
C ALA A 102 10.85 11.88 -17.66
N SER A 103 9.96 12.64 -17.23
CA SER A 103 8.87 13.03 -18.10
C SER A 103 9.24 14.26 -18.88
#